data_eb58fcd482bfed00b963dfa4b976dec1
#
_entry.id   eb58fcd482bfed00b963dfa4b976dec1
#
_cell.length_a   1.000
_cell.length_b   1.000
_cell.length_c   1.000
_cell.angle_alpha   90.00
_cell.angle_beta   90.00
_cell.angle_gamma   90.00
#
_symmetry.space_group_name_H-M   'P 1'
#
loop_
_entity.id
_entity.type
_entity.pdbx_description
1 polymer ?
#
loop_
_entity_poly.entity_id
_entity_poly.type
_entity_poly.pdbx_seq_one_letter_code
_entity_poly.pdbx_strand_id
1 'polypeptide(L)'
;MIEAQGLIETDRLATLSVNGSGSLFWDSVASLYTSVYVWIPLALVAVFLIIRNVNPRRILLVLFLLAVTVLLCDQLSSSVCKPLFHRLRPTHDPNILNMVDTVNGYRGGLYGFFSGHAANSFGLAMFFVLLVKHRWFSLSVLIWAFLNSIIRTYLGVHFVGDIVVGAVTGMLIGSITYWIYSMFARKDKKSIDVRGSSLLYTRSGFMRSDVYLFISVLFGTYSVILILSCFN
;
A
#
# COMPACT_ATOMS: atom_id res chain seq x y z
N MET A 1 4.93 24.92 -21.78
CA MET A 1 5.39 25.45 -20.47
C MET A 1 4.24 25.87 -19.56
N ILE A 2 3.26 26.65 -20.02
CA ILE A 2 2.11 27.14 -19.21
C ILE A 2 1.29 25.98 -18.63
N GLU A 3 0.96 24.94 -19.40
CA GLU A 3 0.21 23.78 -18.92
C GLU A 3 0.95 22.97 -17.84
N ALA A 4 2.26 22.79 -17.96
CA ALA A 4 3.06 22.08 -16.97
C ALA A 4 3.14 22.86 -15.64
N GLN A 5 3.21 24.20 -15.68
CA GLN A 5 3.14 25.03 -14.48
C GLN A 5 1.77 24.95 -13.81
N GLY A 6 0.68 24.91 -14.60
CA GLY A 6 -0.67 24.72 -14.08
C GLY A 6 -0.85 23.37 -13.36
N LEU A 7 -0.30 22.29 -13.89
CA LEU A 7 -0.33 20.96 -13.25
C LEU A 7 0.46 20.92 -11.93
N ILE A 8 1.62 21.56 -11.88
CA ILE A 8 2.44 21.63 -10.66
C ILE A 8 1.70 22.42 -9.57
N GLU A 9 1.08 23.54 -9.94
CA GLU A 9 0.33 24.36 -8.98
C GLU A 9 -0.92 23.63 -8.48
N THR A 10 -1.64 22.94 -9.35
CA THR A 10 -2.78 22.10 -8.97
C THR A 10 -2.36 20.99 -8.00
N ASP A 11 -1.21 20.35 -8.22
CA ASP A 11 -0.69 19.32 -7.32
C ASP A 11 -0.27 19.88 -5.95
N ARG A 12 0.28 21.10 -5.91
CA ARG A 12 0.56 21.82 -4.65
C ARG A 12 -0.72 22.09 -3.87
N LEU A 13 -1.73 22.66 -4.53
CA LEU A 13 -3.02 22.97 -3.89
C LEU A 13 -3.72 21.70 -3.39
N ALA A 14 -3.76 20.64 -4.21
CA ALA A 14 -4.31 19.35 -3.82
C ALA A 14 -3.55 18.75 -2.62
N THR A 15 -2.23 18.91 -2.58
CA THR A 15 -1.40 18.46 -1.45
C THR A 15 -1.72 19.24 -0.19
N LEU A 16 -1.76 20.56 -0.24
CA LEU A 16 -2.07 21.41 0.91
C LEU A 16 -3.48 21.17 1.43
N SER A 17 -4.44 20.81 0.58
CA SER A 17 -5.82 20.49 1.02
C SER A 17 -5.93 19.20 1.85
N VAL A 18 -4.93 18.31 1.75
CA VAL A 18 -4.86 17.03 2.49
C VAL A 18 -3.85 17.09 3.64
N ASN A 19 -2.88 18.02 3.56
CA ASN A 19 -1.78 18.11 4.50
C ASN A 19 -2.23 18.72 5.82
N GLY A 20 -1.91 18.01 6.92
CA GLY A 20 -2.21 18.45 8.28
C GLY A 20 -3.71 18.59 8.55
N SER A 21 -4.06 18.84 9.78
CA SER A 21 -5.45 19.13 10.17
C SER A 21 -5.55 20.07 11.37
N GLY A 22 -4.42 20.43 11.99
CA GLY A 22 -4.37 21.13 13.28
C GLY A 22 -4.97 20.32 14.44
N SER A 23 -5.19 19.01 14.26
CA SER A 23 -5.79 18.11 15.24
C SER A 23 -4.77 17.11 15.75
N LEU A 24 -4.46 17.19 17.06
CA LEU A 24 -3.57 16.23 17.73
C LEU A 24 -4.03 14.78 17.56
N PHE A 25 -5.34 14.55 17.54
CA PHE A 25 -5.89 13.22 17.29
C PHE A 25 -5.47 12.66 15.91
N TRP A 26 -5.65 13.43 14.82
CA TRP A 26 -5.28 12.99 13.48
C TRP A 26 -3.77 12.90 13.31
N ASP A 27 -3.00 13.74 13.98
CA ASP A 27 -1.55 13.66 13.99
C ASP A 27 -1.07 12.37 14.67
N SER A 28 -1.73 11.99 15.78
CA SER A 28 -1.48 10.73 16.47
C SER A 28 -1.87 9.54 15.60
N VAL A 29 -3.03 9.59 14.91
CA VAL A 29 -3.43 8.57 13.92
C VAL A 29 -2.37 8.42 12.84
N ALA A 30 -1.89 9.52 12.25
CA ALA A 30 -0.88 9.49 11.20
C ALA A 30 0.45 8.91 11.68
N SER A 31 0.87 9.29 12.88
CA SER A 31 2.09 8.78 13.52
C SER A 31 2.02 7.27 13.78
N LEU A 32 0.93 6.80 14.42
CA LEU A 32 0.72 5.39 14.70
C LEU A 32 0.57 4.56 13.42
N TYR A 33 -0.16 5.08 12.43
CA TYR A 33 -0.37 4.40 11.15
C TYR A 33 0.94 4.13 10.41
N THR A 34 1.91 5.03 10.50
CA THR A 34 3.23 4.87 9.87
C THR A 34 4.18 4.00 10.66
N SER A 35 3.83 3.61 11.89
CA SER A 35 4.61 2.70 12.70
C SER A 35 4.52 1.26 12.15
N VAL A 36 5.67 0.62 11.94
CA VAL A 36 5.74 -0.77 11.47
C VAL A 36 5.08 -1.74 12.45
N TYR A 37 5.17 -1.44 13.74
CA TYR A 37 4.71 -2.35 14.81
C TYR A 37 3.21 -2.64 14.76
N VAL A 38 2.38 -1.66 14.41
CA VAL A 38 0.92 -1.83 14.33
C VAL A 38 0.49 -2.78 13.19
N TRP A 39 1.36 -2.99 12.21
CA TRP A 39 1.07 -3.86 11.06
C TRP A 39 1.59 -5.29 11.22
N ILE A 40 2.32 -5.60 12.31
CA ILE A 40 2.83 -6.96 12.56
C ILE A 40 1.69 -7.99 12.60
N PRO A 41 0.55 -7.79 13.29
CA PRO A 41 -0.54 -8.75 13.29
C PRO A 41 -1.10 -9.02 11.88
N LEU A 42 -1.21 -7.98 11.05
CA LEU A 42 -1.65 -8.12 9.67
C LEU A 42 -0.65 -8.90 8.82
N ALA A 43 0.64 -8.66 8.99
CA ALA A 43 1.70 -9.41 8.30
C ALA A 43 1.67 -10.90 8.67
N LEU A 44 1.50 -11.21 9.95
CA LEU A 44 1.40 -12.60 10.43
C LEU A 44 0.17 -13.31 9.86
N VAL A 45 -0.99 -12.66 9.83
CA VAL A 45 -2.20 -13.28 9.25
C VAL A 45 -2.11 -13.37 7.73
N ALA A 46 -1.39 -12.48 7.05
CA ALA A 46 -1.11 -12.60 5.61
C ALA A 46 -0.27 -13.85 5.31
N VAL A 47 0.78 -14.08 6.09
CA VAL A 47 1.61 -15.29 5.99
C VAL A 47 0.78 -16.55 6.31
N PHE A 48 -0.02 -16.52 7.37
CA PHE A 48 -0.95 -17.60 7.71
C PHE A 48 -1.92 -17.91 6.55
N LEU A 49 -2.51 -16.88 5.94
CA LEU A 49 -3.40 -17.01 4.78
C LEU A 49 -2.71 -17.72 3.61
N ILE A 50 -1.45 -17.39 3.34
CA ILE A 50 -0.65 -18.03 2.29
C ILE A 50 -0.38 -19.49 2.65
N ILE A 51 0.11 -19.78 3.85
CA ILE A 51 0.47 -21.14 4.29
C ILE A 51 -0.74 -22.08 4.24
N ARG A 52 -1.91 -21.60 4.64
CA ARG A 52 -3.15 -22.40 4.69
C ARG A 52 -3.75 -22.69 3.32
N ASN A 53 -3.59 -21.77 2.36
CA ASN A 53 -4.39 -21.80 1.14
C ASN A 53 -3.58 -21.97 -0.15
N VAL A 54 -2.26 -21.83 -0.09
CA VAL A 54 -1.38 -22.04 -1.24
C VAL A 54 -0.76 -23.43 -1.18
N ASN A 55 -0.61 -24.07 -2.33
CA ASN A 55 0.08 -25.38 -2.42
C ASN A 55 1.47 -25.28 -1.73
N PRO A 56 1.83 -26.19 -0.79
CA PRO A 56 3.08 -26.13 -0.05
C PRO A 56 4.34 -25.95 -0.90
N ARG A 57 4.37 -26.56 -2.08
CA ARG A 57 5.50 -26.43 -3.03
C ARG A 57 5.69 -25.02 -3.59
N ARG A 58 4.71 -24.12 -3.40
CA ARG A 58 4.67 -22.77 -3.98
C ARG A 58 4.67 -21.66 -2.94
N ILE A 59 4.58 -22.01 -1.66
CA ILE A 59 4.60 -21.00 -0.57
C ILE A 59 5.84 -20.13 -0.69
N LEU A 60 7.02 -20.75 -0.82
CA LEU A 60 8.29 -20.02 -0.98
C LEU A 60 8.30 -19.14 -2.24
N LEU A 61 7.73 -19.60 -3.35
CA LEU A 61 7.62 -18.80 -4.57
C LEU A 61 6.72 -17.56 -4.35
N VAL A 62 5.57 -17.71 -3.68
CA VAL A 62 4.69 -16.57 -3.37
C VAL A 62 5.41 -15.57 -2.46
N LEU A 63 6.04 -16.03 -1.38
CA LEU A 63 6.78 -15.17 -0.46
C LEU A 63 7.95 -14.47 -1.16
N PHE A 64 8.70 -15.19 -1.99
CA PHE A 64 9.77 -14.62 -2.80
C PHE A 64 9.27 -13.54 -3.75
N LEU A 65 8.18 -13.78 -4.48
CA LEU A 65 7.63 -12.79 -5.42
C LEU A 65 7.01 -11.58 -4.73
N LEU A 66 6.44 -11.74 -3.52
CA LEU A 66 6.05 -10.60 -2.68
C LEU A 66 7.25 -9.75 -2.29
N ALA A 67 8.35 -10.38 -1.87
CA ALA A 67 9.60 -9.67 -1.57
C ALA A 67 10.19 -8.97 -2.80
N VAL A 68 10.18 -9.64 -3.97
CA VAL A 68 10.59 -9.04 -5.26
C VAL A 68 9.69 -7.85 -5.62
N THR A 69 8.38 -7.93 -5.38
CA THR A 69 7.45 -6.81 -5.62
C THR A 69 7.87 -5.58 -4.83
N VAL A 70 8.12 -5.74 -3.52
CA VAL A 70 8.55 -4.64 -2.65
C VAL A 70 9.92 -4.11 -3.08
N LEU A 71 10.87 -5.01 -3.35
CA LEU A 71 12.22 -4.62 -3.77
C LEU A 71 12.19 -3.81 -5.07
N LEU A 72 11.44 -4.25 -6.08
CA LEU A 72 11.34 -3.53 -7.36
C LEU A 72 10.69 -2.16 -7.19
N CYS A 73 9.60 -2.07 -6.42
CA CYS A 73 8.93 -0.81 -6.12
C CYS A 73 9.86 0.18 -5.40
N ASP A 74 10.58 -0.30 -4.38
CA ASP A 74 11.49 0.52 -3.59
C ASP A 74 12.71 0.97 -4.42
N GLN A 75 13.38 0.05 -5.12
CA GLN A 75 14.55 0.37 -5.94
C GLN A 75 14.19 1.32 -7.08
N LEU A 76 13.06 1.12 -7.76
CA LEU A 76 12.63 2.01 -8.83
C LEU A 76 12.33 3.42 -8.29
N SER A 77 11.69 3.53 -7.12
CA SER A 77 11.45 4.82 -6.47
C SER A 77 12.76 5.45 -5.97
N SER A 78 13.51 4.73 -5.13
CA SER A 78 14.58 5.31 -4.32
C SER A 78 15.90 5.44 -5.08
N SER A 79 16.25 4.43 -5.90
CA SER A 79 17.55 4.37 -6.59
C SER A 79 17.50 4.90 -8.01
N VAL A 80 16.31 4.96 -8.65
CA VAL A 80 16.18 5.44 -10.04
C VAL A 80 15.45 6.78 -10.09
N CYS A 81 14.18 6.82 -9.69
CA CYS A 81 13.36 8.01 -9.95
C CYS A 81 13.73 9.21 -9.08
N LYS A 82 13.99 9.04 -7.79
CA LYS A 82 14.38 10.18 -6.94
C LYS A 82 15.68 10.85 -7.37
N PRO A 83 16.77 10.10 -7.70
CA PRO A 83 17.99 10.70 -8.23
C PRO A 83 17.85 11.26 -9.64
N LEU A 84 16.90 10.77 -10.45
CA LEU A 84 16.69 11.24 -11.83
C LEU A 84 15.88 12.53 -11.89
N PHE A 85 14.77 12.58 -11.12
CA PHE A 85 13.81 13.70 -11.21
C PHE A 85 14.12 14.85 -10.26
N HIS A 86 14.88 14.62 -9.19
CA HIS A 86 15.23 15.63 -8.16
C HIS A 86 14.04 16.45 -7.67
N ARG A 87 12.81 15.90 -7.74
CA ARG A 87 11.62 16.60 -7.27
C ARG A 87 11.65 16.71 -5.75
N LEU A 88 11.70 17.93 -5.23
CA LEU A 88 11.65 18.20 -3.80
C LEU A 88 10.33 17.73 -3.20
N ARG A 89 10.36 17.34 -1.93
CA ARG A 89 9.14 17.06 -1.15
C ARG A 89 8.41 18.36 -0.78
N PRO A 90 7.10 18.32 -0.45
CA PRO A 90 6.37 19.50 0.00
C PRO A 90 7.07 20.25 1.14
N THR A 91 7.63 19.53 2.13
CA THR A 91 8.40 20.08 3.26
C THR A 91 9.73 20.75 2.87
N HIS A 92 10.16 20.63 1.61
CA HIS A 92 11.41 21.21 1.06
C HIS A 92 11.17 22.07 -0.18
N ASP A 93 9.93 22.16 -0.70
CA ASP A 93 9.60 23.00 -1.85
C ASP A 93 9.54 24.49 -1.44
N PRO A 94 10.43 25.36 -1.96
CA PRO A 94 10.49 26.78 -1.56
C PRO A 94 9.17 27.52 -1.71
N ASN A 95 8.29 27.08 -2.59
CA ASN A 95 7.02 27.76 -2.85
C ASN A 95 5.93 27.49 -1.81
N ILE A 96 6.02 26.36 -1.08
CA ILE A 96 4.97 25.94 -0.14
C ILE A 96 5.51 25.50 1.22
N LEU A 97 6.82 25.39 1.43
CA LEU A 97 7.41 24.84 2.66
C LEU A 97 6.92 25.51 3.97
N ASN A 98 6.57 26.80 3.89
CA ASN A 98 6.06 27.57 5.02
C ASN A 98 4.55 27.37 5.26
N MET A 99 3.86 26.71 4.33
CA MET A 99 2.43 26.39 4.39
C MET A 99 2.21 24.92 4.76
N VAL A 100 3.26 24.09 4.69
CA VAL A 100 3.18 22.66 4.95
C VAL A 100 3.23 22.40 6.44
N ASP A 101 2.19 21.78 6.96
CA ASP A 101 2.14 21.29 8.34
C ASP A 101 2.96 20.00 8.48
N THR A 102 3.68 19.86 9.61
CA THR A 102 4.54 18.72 9.88
C THR A 102 4.22 18.09 11.24
N VAL A 103 3.87 16.82 11.23
CA VAL A 103 3.63 16.07 12.46
C VAL A 103 4.95 15.73 13.14
N ASN A 104 5.12 16.15 14.41
CA ASN A 104 6.33 15.95 15.20
C ASN A 104 7.64 16.43 14.50
N GLY A 105 7.55 17.42 13.62
CA GLY A 105 8.69 17.95 12.87
C GLY A 105 9.25 16.99 11.81
N TYR A 106 8.52 15.92 11.47
CA TYR A 106 8.97 14.95 10.47
C TYR A 106 8.91 15.52 9.05
N ARG A 107 10.03 15.57 8.35
CA ARG A 107 10.14 16.15 6.99
C ARG A 107 10.50 15.14 5.90
N GLY A 108 10.98 13.95 6.29
CA GLY A 108 11.48 12.96 5.35
C GLY A 108 12.80 13.38 4.68
N GLY A 109 13.20 12.67 3.62
CA GLY A 109 14.38 13.02 2.82
C GLY A 109 14.08 14.12 1.80
N LEU A 110 15.09 14.60 1.08
CA LEU A 110 15.01 15.76 0.18
C LEU A 110 14.06 15.53 -1.01
N TYR A 111 14.18 14.38 -1.70
CA TYR A 111 13.43 14.09 -2.93
C TYR A 111 12.23 13.17 -2.67
N GLY A 112 11.11 13.46 -3.37
CA GLY A 112 9.80 12.81 -3.18
C GLY A 112 9.32 11.90 -4.31
N PHE A 113 9.69 12.16 -5.55
CA PHE A 113 9.09 11.51 -6.72
C PHE A 113 9.74 10.15 -7.04
N PHE A 114 8.93 9.14 -7.19
CA PHE A 114 7.55 8.97 -6.74
C PHE A 114 7.53 8.35 -5.34
N SER A 115 6.34 8.25 -4.72
CA SER A 115 6.19 7.68 -3.38
C SER A 115 6.45 6.17 -3.36
N GLY A 116 7.57 5.74 -2.74
CA GLY A 116 7.88 4.32 -2.54
C GLY A 116 6.86 3.62 -1.64
N HIS A 117 6.30 4.32 -0.63
CA HIS A 117 5.24 3.76 0.21
C HIS A 117 3.97 3.45 -0.59
N ALA A 118 3.55 4.34 -1.49
CA ALA A 118 2.42 4.10 -2.36
C ALA A 118 2.70 2.91 -3.30
N ALA A 119 3.88 2.87 -3.93
CA ALA A 119 4.25 1.78 -4.82
C ALA A 119 4.27 0.42 -4.10
N ASN A 120 4.90 0.34 -2.92
CA ASN A 120 4.95 -0.88 -2.12
C ASN A 120 3.55 -1.34 -1.70
N SER A 121 2.72 -0.42 -1.19
CA SER A 121 1.38 -0.76 -0.69
C SER A 121 0.47 -1.22 -1.82
N PHE A 122 0.42 -0.50 -2.94
CA PHE A 122 -0.40 -0.88 -4.10
C PHE A 122 0.15 -2.10 -4.84
N GLY A 123 1.48 -2.31 -4.83
CA GLY A 123 2.10 -3.51 -5.39
C GLY A 123 1.71 -4.77 -4.64
N LEU A 124 1.84 -4.75 -3.31
CA LEU A 124 1.38 -5.84 -2.44
C LEU A 124 -0.13 -6.05 -2.55
N ALA A 125 -0.92 -4.97 -2.48
CA ALA A 125 -2.38 -5.05 -2.59
C ALA A 125 -2.81 -5.71 -3.91
N MET A 126 -2.23 -5.30 -5.04
CA MET A 126 -2.57 -5.85 -6.35
C MET A 126 -2.17 -7.31 -6.50
N PHE A 127 -0.99 -7.70 -6.00
CA PHE A 127 -0.58 -9.11 -5.95
C PHE A 127 -1.61 -9.95 -5.17
N PHE A 128 -2.02 -9.51 -3.97
CA PHE A 128 -3.01 -10.21 -3.16
C PHE A 128 -4.41 -10.22 -3.77
N VAL A 129 -4.85 -9.12 -4.40
CA VAL A 129 -6.13 -9.05 -5.14
C VAL A 129 -6.20 -10.16 -6.19
N LEU A 130 -5.12 -10.30 -6.97
CA LEU A 130 -5.04 -11.30 -8.04
C LEU A 130 -4.88 -12.72 -7.51
N LEU A 131 -4.23 -12.89 -6.35
CA LEU A 131 -4.01 -14.18 -5.70
C LEU A 131 -5.30 -14.71 -5.04
N VAL A 132 -6.01 -13.90 -4.26
CA VAL A 132 -7.15 -14.33 -3.43
C VAL A 132 -8.47 -14.32 -4.18
N LYS A 133 -8.68 -13.38 -5.10
CA LYS A 133 -9.87 -13.23 -5.97
C LYS A 133 -11.19 -13.23 -5.20
N HIS A 134 -11.27 -12.42 -4.14
CA HIS A 134 -12.47 -12.23 -3.32
C HIS A 134 -12.79 -10.74 -3.20
N ARG A 135 -14.04 -10.33 -3.54
CA ARG A 135 -14.42 -8.91 -3.68
C ARG A 135 -14.14 -8.07 -2.42
N TRP A 136 -14.57 -8.55 -1.25
CA TRP A 136 -14.40 -7.80 0.00
C TRP A 136 -12.95 -7.74 0.45
N PHE A 137 -12.19 -8.81 0.26
CA PHE A 137 -10.75 -8.80 0.48
C PHE A 137 -10.05 -7.79 -0.43
N SER A 138 -10.36 -7.82 -1.73
CA SER A 138 -9.78 -6.89 -2.70
C SER A 138 -10.05 -5.44 -2.32
N LEU A 139 -11.30 -5.13 -1.97
CA LEU A 139 -11.66 -3.79 -1.51
C LEU A 139 -10.89 -3.38 -0.25
N SER A 140 -10.82 -4.28 0.76
CA SER A 140 -10.14 -4.00 2.03
C SER A 140 -8.64 -3.73 1.84
N VAL A 141 -7.93 -4.53 1.03
CA VAL A 141 -6.48 -4.32 0.80
C VAL A 141 -6.20 -3.10 -0.08
N LEU A 142 -7.10 -2.75 -1.01
CA LEU A 142 -6.97 -1.52 -1.80
C LEU A 142 -7.23 -0.27 -0.95
N ILE A 143 -8.21 -0.31 -0.04
CA ILE A 143 -8.44 0.76 0.95
C ILE A 143 -7.21 0.90 1.85
N TRP A 144 -6.64 -0.21 2.34
CA TRP A 144 -5.41 -0.19 3.12
C TRP A 144 -4.26 0.48 2.35
N ALA A 145 -4.05 0.12 1.09
CA ALA A 145 -3.01 0.71 0.26
C ALA A 145 -3.23 2.21 0.01
N PHE A 146 -4.49 2.62 -0.19
CA PHE A 146 -4.87 4.02 -0.34
C PHE A 146 -4.59 4.82 0.93
N LEU A 147 -5.06 4.33 2.09
CA LEU A 147 -4.84 4.99 3.38
C LEU A 147 -3.34 5.09 3.71
N ASN A 148 -2.56 4.02 3.48
CA ASN A 148 -1.12 4.04 3.67
C ASN A 148 -0.41 5.06 2.76
N SER A 149 -0.98 5.33 1.61
CA SER A 149 -0.43 6.30 0.66
C SER A 149 -0.84 7.74 1.00
N ILE A 150 -2.13 8.00 1.25
CA ILE A 150 -2.62 9.35 1.49
C ILE A 150 -2.07 9.95 2.79
N ILE A 151 -1.80 9.11 3.78
CA ILE A 151 -1.20 9.55 5.04
C ILE A 151 0.21 10.14 4.82
N ARG A 152 0.90 9.79 3.73
CA ARG A 152 2.19 10.41 3.36
C ARG A 152 2.02 11.86 2.90
N THR A 153 0.89 12.17 2.26
CA THR A 153 0.52 13.54 1.90
C THR A 153 0.09 14.32 3.14
N TYR A 154 -0.69 13.70 4.04
CA TYR A 154 -1.05 14.28 5.33
C TYR A 154 0.19 14.73 6.13
N LEU A 155 1.24 13.90 6.17
CA LEU A 155 2.52 14.19 6.82
C LEU A 155 3.40 15.20 6.05
N GLY A 156 2.96 15.74 4.92
CA GLY A 156 3.70 16.70 4.11
C GLY A 156 4.92 16.14 3.37
N VAL A 157 5.11 14.82 3.32
CA VAL A 157 6.33 14.22 2.75
C VAL A 157 6.20 13.79 1.28
N HIS A 158 4.97 13.80 0.72
CA HIS A 158 4.73 13.51 -0.70
C HIS A 158 3.60 14.37 -1.26
N PHE A 159 3.77 14.83 -2.50
CA PHE A 159 2.68 15.39 -3.29
C PHE A 159 1.65 14.33 -3.65
N VAL A 160 0.41 14.75 -3.94
CA VAL A 160 -0.64 13.84 -4.43
C VAL A 160 -0.19 13.17 -5.72
N GLY A 161 0.46 13.90 -6.64
CA GLY A 161 1.04 13.34 -7.87
C GLY A 161 2.07 12.24 -7.62
N ASP A 162 2.92 12.35 -6.58
CA ASP A 162 3.87 11.30 -6.19
C ASP A 162 3.14 10.01 -5.76
N ILE A 163 2.00 10.16 -5.08
CA ILE A 163 1.15 9.06 -4.65
C ILE A 163 0.50 8.36 -5.85
N VAL A 164 -0.08 9.14 -6.77
CA VAL A 164 -0.76 8.58 -7.95
C VAL A 164 0.22 7.78 -8.82
N VAL A 165 1.39 8.36 -9.13
CA VAL A 165 2.41 7.66 -9.93
C VAL A 165 2.94 6.43 -9.19
N GLY A 166 3.20 6.54 -7.89
CA GLY A 166 3.61 5.41 -7.07
C GLY A 166 2.57 4.29 -7.06
N ALA A 167 1.28 4.62 -6.89
CA ALA A 167 0.19 3.65 -6.90
C ALA A 167 0.08 2.90 -8.24
N VAL A 168 0.10 3.63 -9.36
CA VAL A 168 0.06 3.03 -10.71
C VAL A 168 1.26 2.11 -10.93
N THR A 169 2.46 2.58 -10.60
CA THR A 169 3.70 1.79 -10.71
C THR A 169 3.64 0.53 -9.86
N GLY A 170 3.19 0.65 -8.62
CA GLY A 170 3.02 -0.48 -7.72
C GLY A 170 2.02 -1.51 -8.26
N MET A 171 0.85 -1.06 -8.73
CA MET A 171 -0.16 -1.96 -9.33
C MET A 171 0.39 -2.70 -10.56
N LEU A 172 1.19 -2.05 -11.39
CA LEU A 172 1.83 -2.68 -12.54
C LEU A 172 2.83 -3.75 -12.10
N ILE A 173 3.75 -3.41 -11.18
CA ILE A 173 4.76 -4.35 -10.66
C ILE A 173 4.07 -5.54 -9.97
N GLY A 174 3.09 -5.30 -9.10
CA GLY A 174 2.34 -6.36 -8.43
C GLY A 174 1.57 -7.27 -9.39
N SER A 175 1.06 -6.71 -10.49
CA SER A 175 0.40 -7.49 -11.55
C SER A 175 1.39 -8.37 -12.32
N ILE A 176 2.58 -7.83 -12.64
CA ILE A 176 3.64 -8.56 -13.35
C ILE A 176 4.17 -9.71 -12.49
N THR A 177 4.48 -9.45 -11.21
CA THR A 177 4.99 -10.49 -10.31
C THR A 177 3.94 -11.58 -10.03
N TYR A 178 2.65 -11.22 -9.90
CA TYR A 178 1.58 -12.21 -9.87
C TYR A 178 1.46 -12.97 -11.19
N TRP A 179 1.60 -12.33 -12.33
CA TRP A 179 1.56 -13.01 -13.64
C TRP A 179 2.68 -14.05 -13.73
N ILE A 180 3.90 -13.72 -13.29
CA ILE A 180 5.01 -14.69 -13.18
C ILE A 180 4.60 -15.87 -12.30
N TYR A 181 4.07 -15.62 -11.10
CA TYR A 181 3.52 -16.68 -10.24
C TYR A 181 2.52 -17.56 -10.99
N SER A 182 1.60 -16.96 -11.73
CA SER A 182 0.52 -17.66 -12.43
C SER A 182 1.02 -18.63 -13.51
N MET A 183 2.16 -18.35 -14.14
CA MET A 183 2.78 -19.22 -15.14
C MET A 183 3.22 -20.55 -14.51
N PHE A 184 3.77 -20.50 -13.31
CA PHE A 184 4.12 -21.71 -12.55
C PHE A 184 2.88 -22.38 -11.94
N ALA A 185 1.82 -21.61 -11.63
CA ALA A 185 0.62 -22.11 -11.00
C ALA A 185 -0.34 -22.88 -11.95
N ARG A 186 -0.26 -22.65 -13.24
CA ARG A 186 -1.15 -23.27 -14.24
C ARG A 186 -1.04 -24.79 -14.35
N LYS A 187 0.12 -25.38 -13.99
CA LYS A 187 0.40 -26.82 -14.15
C LYS A 187 -0.34 -27.74 -13.16
N ASP A 188 -0.95 -27.20 -12.09
CA ASP A 188 -1.54 -28.02 -11.01
C ASP A 188 -3.06 -27.86 -10.87
N LYS A 189 -3.76 -27.37 -11.88
CA LYS A 189 -5.23 -27.34 -11.84
C LYS A 189 -5.79 -28.76 -11.89
N LYS A 190 -5.76 -29.48 -10.76
CA LYS A 190 -6.77 -30.47 -10.45
C LYS A 190 -8.09 -29.69 -10.34
N SER A 191 -9.04 -30.00 -11.23
CA SER A 191 -10.40 -29.48 -11.19
C SER A 191 -10.99 -29.78 -9.80
N ILE A 192 -10.96 -28.78 -8.91
CA ILE A 192 -11.82 -28.79 -7.73
C ILE A 192 -13.22 -28.68 -8.31
N ASP A 193 -14.07 -29.65 -8.01
CA ASP A 193 -15.47 -29.64 -8.43
C ASP A 193 -16.16 -28.41 -7.81
N VAL A 194 -16.29 -27.34 -8.59
CA VAL A 194 -16.59 -25.99 -8.14
C VAL A 194 -18.04 -25.83 -7.70
N ARG A 195 -18.92 -26.78 -8.03
CA ARG A 195 -20.38 -26.64 -7.83
C ARG A 195 -20.83 -26.76 -6.37
N GLY A 196 -20.12 -27.53 -5.54
CA GLY A 196 -20.46 -27.66 -4.09
C GLY A 196 -19.65 -26.75 -3.15
N SER A 197 -18.56 -26.16 -3.62
CA SER A 197 -17.57 -25.48 -2.75
C SER A 197 -17.61 -23.95 -2.80
N SER A 198 -18.49 -23.33 -3.60
CA SER A 198 -18.51 -21.85 -3.80
C SER A 198 -18.86 -21.05 -2.54
N LEU A 199 -19.53 -21.68 -1.56
CA LEU A 199 -19.85 -21.07 -0.28
C LEU A 199 -18.64 -21.04 0.67
N LEU A 200 -17.73 -22.01 0.57
CA LEU A 200 -16.59 -22.18 1.48
C LEU A 200 -15.30 -21.57 0.90
N TYR A 201 -15.18 -21.50 -0.43
CA TYR A 201 -13.94 -21.09 -1.08
C TYR A 201 -14.13 -19.88 -2.01
N THR A 202 -13.05 -19.11 -2.21
CA THR A 202 -12.98 -18.03 -3.19
C THR A 202 -12.81 -18.62 -4.61
N ARG A 203 -12.87 -17.76 -5.65
CA ARG A 203 -12.63 -18.19 -7.04
C ARG A 203 -11.22 -18.77 -7.29
N SER A 204 -10.26 -18.48 -6.41
CA SER A 204 -8.89 -19.01 -6.50
C SER A 204 -8.64 -20.19 -5.56
N GLY A 205 -9.63 -20.62 -4.78
CA GLY A 205 -9.54 -21.77 -3.88
C GLY A 205 -9.10 -21.41 -2.45
N PHE A 206 -9.07 -20.14 -2.08
CA PHE A 206 -8.82 -19.74 -0.69
C PHE A 206 -10.06 -19.97 0.17
N MET A 207 -9.87 -20.49 1.39
CA MET A 207 -10.95 -20.67 2.36
C MET A 207 -11.47 -19.30 2.79
N ARG A 208 -12.80 -19.09 2.70
CA ARG A 208 -13.42 -17.80 3.03
C ARG A 208 -13.27 -17.42 4.50
N SER A 209 -13.26 -18.37 5.40
CA SER A 209 -13.01 -18.12 6.83
C SER A 209 -11.64 -17.46 7.06
N ASP A 210 -10.59 -17.95 6.36
CA ASP A 210 -9.25 -17.40 6.50
C ASP A 210 -9.16 -15.98 5.86
N VAL A 211 -9.92 -15.77 4.77
CA VAL A 211 -10.07 -14.45 4.14
C VAL A 211 -10.77 -13.46 5.08
N TYR A 212 -11.85 -13.89 5.76
CA TYR A 212 -12.54 -13.04 6.71
C TYR A 212 -11.71 -12.79 7.98
N LEU A 213 -10.92 -13.78 8.43
CA LEU A 213 -9.94 -13.57 9.51
C LEU A 213 -8.96 -12.43 9.17
N PHE A 214 -8.39 -12.43 7.95
CA PHE A 214 -7.52 -11.34 7.49
C PHE A 214 -8.23 -9.99 7.52
N ILE A 215 -9.45 -9.92 6.99
CA ILE A 215 -10.26 -8.70 6.99
C ILE A 215 -10.53 -8.22 8.42
N SER A 216 -10.89 -9.14 9.34
CA SER A 216 -11.16 -8.82 10.75
C SER A 216 -9.91 -8.28 11.45
N VAL A 217 -8.72 -8.87 11.20
CA VAL A 217 -7.46 -8.37 11.78
C VAL A 217 -7.13 -6.98 11.21
N LEU A 218 -7.35 -6.73 9.93
CA LEU A 218 -7.15 -5.41 9.33
C LEU A 218 -8.02 -4.35 10.00
N PHE A 219 -9.33 -4.61 10.13
CA PHE A 219 -10.24 -3.67 10.80
C PHE A 219 -9.96 -3.54 12.30
N GLY A 220 -9.58 -4.64 12.96
CA GLY A 220 -9.09 -4.61 14.34
C GLY A 220 -7.86 -3.70 14.50
N THR A 221 -6.91 -3.75 13.57
CA THR A 221 -5.74 -2.87 13.57
C THR A 221 -6.15 -1.40 13.43
N TYR A 222 -7.11 -1.08 12.56
CA TYR A 222 -7.64 0.30 12.47
C TYR A 222 -8.30 0.74 13.78
N SER A 223 -9.09 -0.13 14.40
CA SER A 223 -9.72 0.18 15.68
C SER A 223 -8.68 0.45 16.78
N VAL A 224 -7.61 -0.34 16.84
CA VAL A 224 -6.50 -0.13 17.78
C VAL A 224 -5.80 1.21 17.54
N ILE A 225 -5.51 1.57 16.28
CA ILE A 225 -4.91 2.86 15.93
C ILE A 225 -5.80 4.01 16.43
N LEU A 226 -7.11 3.97 16.13
CA LEU A 226 -8.05 5.02 16.53
C LEU A 226 -8.17 5.13 18.06
N ILE A 227 -8.26 4.00 18.77
CA ILE A 227 -8.35 3.99 20.24
C ILE A 227 -7.08 4.57 20.86
N LEU A 228 -5.90 4.11 20.43
CA LEU A 228 -4.63 4.62 20.96
C LEU A 228 -4.44 6.10 20.66
N SER A 229 -4.96 6.61 19.54
CA SER A 229 -4.89 8.04 19.20
C SER A 229 -5.75 8.93 20.09
N CYS A 230 -6.72 8.37 20.82
CA CYS A 230 -7.51 9.12 21.80
C CYS A 230 -6.74 9.40 23.11
N PHE A 231 -5.64 8.69 23.34
CA PHE A 231 -4.87 8.79 24.60
C PHE A 231 -3.51 9.51 24.42
N ASN A 232 -3.17 9.89 23.21
CA ASN A 232 -1.98 10.66 22.85
C ASN A 232 -2.37 12.08 22.43
#